data_738f655baa8c31cc3485bdfc9a1ce216
#
_entry.id   738f655baa8c31cc3485bdfc9a1ce216
#
_cell.length_a   1.000
_cell.length_b   1.000
_cell.length_c   1.000
_cell.angle_alpha   90.00
_cell.angle_beta   90.00
_cell.angle_gamma   90.00
#
_symmetry.space_group_name_H-M   'P 1'
#
loop_
_entity.id
_entity.type
_entity.pdbx_description
1 polymer ?
#
loop_
_entity_poly.entity_id
_entity_poly.type
_entity_poly.pdbx_seq_one_letter_code
_entity_poly.pdbx_strand_id
1 'polypeptide(L)'
;MQNKNDNLIIEMKDISKFFPGTRALDHVSLKLRKGEIHALVGENGAGKSTLMNILTGQLTKDGGEVFMEGEPLRLSSPQDALKKNIVLVPQELNLIPEASVTENIFLGNEFCAKGMIDWKKSHEKAKELLKVLNVDIDVTQPVKKLSAAYQQMVSIAHALTYTPKVLILDEPTAVLTNIEAQNLFNSMHRLKEQGTAMVFITHHLDEVMEETDRITIMKDGQLVEEVPTSEITKEEMITKMAGKKVNVAKQDRKSVV
;
A
#
# COMPACT_ATOMS: atom_id res chain seq x y z
N MET A 1 26.84 -15.08 -2.33
CA MET A 1 25.96 -14.25 -3.21
C MET A 1 24.56 -14.83 -3.10
N GLN A 2 23.71 -14.29 -2.24
CA GLN A 2 22.31 -14.69 -2.17
C GLN A 2 21.64 -14.30 -3.50
N ASN A 3 20.94 -15.25 -4.10
CA ASN A 3 20.24 -15.05 -5.37
C ASN A 3 19.24 -13.87 -5.21
N LYS A 4 19.36 -12.83 -6.01
CA LYS A 4 18.46 -11.66 -6.00
C LYS A 4 16.97 -12.00 -6.22
N ASN A 5 16.67 -13.25 -6.59
CA ASN A 5 15.29 -13.75 -6.80
C ASN A 5 14.63 -14.34 -5.54
N ASP A 6 15.40 -14.67 -4.49
CA ASP A 6 14.86 -15.41 -3.33
C ASP A 6 13.95 -14.57 -2.42
N ASN A 7 13.83 -13.26 -2.63
CA ASN A 7 13.06 -12.36 -1.79
C ASN A 7 11.80 -11.75 -2.47
N LEU A 8 11.50 -12.13 -3.73
CA LEU A 8 10.31 -11.63 -4.42
C LEU A 8 9.06 -12.29 -3.85
N ILE A 9 8.09 -11.47 -3.45
CA ILE A 9 6.79 -11.93 -3.01
C ILE A 9 5.74 -11.79 -4.12
N ILE A 10 5.76 -10.68 -4.86
CA ILE A 10 4.90 -10.44 -6.02
C ILE A 10 5.76 -10.08 -7.21
N GLU A 11 5.44 -10.65 -8.36
CA GLU A 11 5.96 -10.25 -9.66
C GLU A 11 4.81 -10.11 -10.65
N MET A 12 4.57 -8.89 -11.10
CA MET A 12 3.64 -8.57 -12.17
C MET A 12 4.46 -8.36 -13.45
N LYS A 13 4.14 -9.06 -14.54
CA LYS A 13 4.88 -9.02 -15.81
C LYS A 13 3.98 -8.56 -16.92
N ASP A 14 4.38 -7.51 -17.63
CA ASP A 14 3.77 -6.99 -18.87
C ASP A 14 2.25 -6.77 -18.76
N ILE A 15 1.81 -6.28 -17.60
CA ILE A 15 0.40 -6.07 -17.29
C ILE A 15 -0.17 -5.01 -18.21
N SER A 16 -1.23 -5.37 -18.91
CA SER A 16 -1.98 -4.46 -19.77
C SER A 16 -3.45 -4.43 -19.38
N LYS A 17 -4.05 -3.22 -19.42
CA LYS A 17 -5.47 -3.00 -19.14
C LYS A 17 -6.04 -1.92 -20.05
N PHE A 18 -7.14 -2.26 -20.70
CA PHE A 18 -7.85 -1.37 -21.61
C PHE A 18 -9.26 -1.09 -21.08
N PHE A 19 -9.68 0.16 -21.12
CA PHE A 19 -11.05 0.59 -20.98
C PHE A 19 -11.52 1.23 -22.27
N PRO A 20 -12.83 1.36 -22.54
CA PRO A 20 -13.33 2.03 -23.73
C PRO A 20 -12.68 3.42 -23.90
N GLY A 21 -11.89 3.58 -24.95
CA GLY A 21 -11.21 4.84 -25.29
C GLY A 21 -9.92 5.13 -24.52
N THR A 22 -9.48 4.27 -23.57
CA THR A 22 -8.28 4.54 -22.76
C THR A 22 -7.47 3.28 -22.50
N ARG A 23 -6.16 3.35 -22.73
CA ARG A 23 -5.20 2.35 -22.28
C ARG A 23 -4.73 2.74 -20.88
N ALA A 24 -5.30 2.11 -19.86
CA ALA A 24 -4.97 2.42 -18.47
C ALA A 24 -3.64 1.83 -18.00
N LEU A 25 -3.24 0.68 -18.56
CA LEU A 25 -1.92 0.06 -18.36
C LEU A 25 -1.40 -0.48 -19.68
N ASP A 26 -0.13 -0.21 -19.95
CA ASP A 26 0.57 -0.59 -21.15
C ASP A 26 1.89 -1.30 -20.82
N HIS A 27 1.86 -2.64 -20.77
CA HIS A 27 3.02 -3.51 -20.47
C HIS A 27 3.75 -3.14 -19.17
N VAL A 28 3.01 -2.84 -18.10
CA VAL A 28 3.57 -2.46 -16.80
C VAL A 28 4.08 -3.70 -16.08
N SER A 29 5.32 -3.64 -15.60
CA SER A 29 5.90 -4.67 -14.73
C SER A 29 6.23 -4.08 -13.36
N LEU A 30 5.90 -4.83 -12.28
CA LEU A 30 6.15 -4.42 -10.90
C LEU A 30 6.69 -5.62 -10.10
N LYS A 31 7.69 -5.36 -9.25
CA LYS A 31 8.28 -6.37 -8.37
C LYS A 31 8.23 -5.91 -6.93
N LEU A 32 7.57 -6.68 -6.07
CA LEU A 32 7.54 -6.43 -4.62
C LEU A 32 8.39 -7.46 -3.90
N ARG A 33 9.12 -7.02 -2.88
CA ARG A 33 10.01 -7.88 -2.08
C ARG A 33 9.50 -7.99 -0.65
N LYS A 34 9.74 -9.14 -0.03
CA LYS A 34 9.43 -9.33 1.40
C LYS A 34 10.22 -8.34 2.25
N GLY A 35 9.54 -7.72 3.21
CA GLY A 35 10.19 -6.77 4.11
C GLY A 35 10.69 -5.52 3.38
N GLU A 36 9.94 -5.01 2.38
CA GLU A 36 10.24 -3.80 1.64
C GLU A 36 9.02 -2.87 1.66
N ILE A 37 9.23 -1.59 1.89
CA ILE A 37 8.23 -0.54 1.64
C ILE A 37 8.51 0.02 0.25
N HIS A 38 7.63 -0.27 -0.69
CA HIS A 38 7.73 0.10 -2.08
C HIS A 38 6.78 1.24 -2.41
N ALA A 39 7.30 2.42 -2.71
CA ALA A 39 6.47 3.53 -3.15
C ALA A 39 6.01 3.35 -4.60
N LEU A 40 4.74 3.62 -4.85
CA LEU A 40 4.17 3.70 -6.20
C LEU A 40 3.70 5.13 -6.45
N VAL A 41 4.46 5.88 -7.24
CA VAL A 41 4.23 7.30 -7.48
C VAL A 41 3.89 7.60 -8.94
N GLY A 42 3.21 8.71 -9.18
CA GLY A 42 2.79 9.16 -10.51
C GLY A 42 1.63 10.14 -10.41
N GLU A 43 1.36 10.89 -11.47
CA GLU A 43 0.23 11.80 -11.52
C GLU A 43 -1.12 11.07 -11.44
N ASN A 44 -2.21 11.80 -11.20
CA ASN A 44 -3.55 11.23 -11.26
C ASN A 44 -3.83 10.71 -12.68
N GLY A 45 -4.38 9.50 -12.77
CA GLY A 45 -4.56 8.82 -14.06
C GLY A 45 -3.33 8.05 -14.58
N ALA A 46 -2.20 8.05 -13.87
CA ALA A 46 -1.00 7.30 -14.28
C ALA A 46 -1.16 5.76 -14.29
N GLY A 47 -2.29 5.23 -13.77
CA GLY A 47 -2.59 3.80 -13.75
C GLY A 47 -2.33 3.10 -12.40
N LYS A 48 -1.88 3.82 -11.36
CA LYS A 48 -1.55 3.25 -10.05
C LYS A 48 -2.67 2.41 -9.43
N SER A 49 -3.86 3.01 -9.26
CA SER A 49 -5.02 2.31 -8.70
C SER A 49 -5.50 1.17 -9.59
N THR A 50 -5.40 1.30 -10.93
CA THR A 50 -5.70 0.20 -11.86
C THR A 50 -4.77 -0.99 -11.65
N LEU A 51 -3.46 -0.75 -11.49
CA LEU A 51 -2.48 -1.80 -11.23
C LEU A 51 -2.75 -2.49 -9.88
N MET A 52 -3.06 -1.74 -8.84
CA MET A 52 -3.39 -2.29 -7.51
C MET A 52 -4.72 -3.03 -7.50
N ASN A 53 -5.73 -2.55 -8.24
CA ASN A 53 -7.02 -3.24 -8.37
C ASN A 53 -6.87 -4.59 -9.10
N ILE A 54 -5.92 -4.73 -10.02
CA ILE A 54 -5.58 -6.02 -10.62
C ILE A 54 -4.89 -6.92 -9.59
N LEU A 55 -3.94 -6.41 -8.82
CA LEU A 55 -3.23 -7.17 -7.79
C LEU A 55 -4.16 -7.63 -6.65
N THR A 56 -5.25 -6.91 -6.40
CA THR A 56 -6.26 -7.24 -5.38
C THR A 56 -7.48 -7.98 -5.94
N GLY A 57 -7.49 -8.34 -7.23
CA GLY A 57 -8.59 -9.09 -7.84
C GLY A 57 -9.89 -8.30 -8.02
N GLN A 58 -9.86 -6.96 -7.86
CA GLN A 58 -10.99 -6.08 -8.14
C GLN A 58 -11.19 -5.84 -9.64
N LEU A 59 -10.11 -5.92 -10.41
CA LEU A 59 -10.10 -5.82 -11.86
C LEU A 59 -9.36 -7.00 -12.49
N THR A 60 -9.86 -7.45 -13.63
CA THR A 60 -9.14 -8.41 -14.48
C THR A 60 -8.18 -7.68 -15.41
N LYS A 61 -6.99 -8.19 -15.56
CA LYS A 61 -6.03 -7.75 -16.59
C LYS A 61 -6.43 -8.25 -17.98
N ASP A 62 -6.03 -7.55 -19.02
CA ASP A 62 -6.25 -7.97 -20.40
C ASP A 62 -4.99 -8.64 -21.01
N GLY A 63 -3.81 -8.41 -20.42
CA GLY A 63 -2.55 -9.04 -20.78
C GLY A 63 -1.59 -9.17 -19.61
N GLY A 64 -0.53 -9.96 -19.81
CA GLY A 64 0.53 -10.16 -18.82
C GLY A 64 0.22 -11.25 -17.79
N GLU A 65 1.12 -11.43 -16.84
CA GLU A 65 1.04 -12.48 -15.82
C GLU A 65 1.35 -11.93 -14.43
N VAL A 66 0.77 -12.55 -13.40
CA VAL A 66 1.06 -12.22 -12.00
C VAL A 66 1.53 -13.49 -11.29
N PHE A 67 2.60 -13.35 -10.52
CA PHE A 67 3.18 -14.43 -9.74
C PHE A 67 3.25 -14.00 -8.26
N MET A 68 3.03 -14.96 -7.37
CA MET A 68 3.26 -14.81 -5.94
C MET A 68 4.23 -15.90 -5.48
N GLU A 69 5.33 -15.50 -4.87
CA GLU A 69 6.40 -16.42 -4.40
C GLU A 69 6.88 -17.38 -5.51
N GLY A 70 6.90 -16.91 -6.76
CA GLY A 70 7.31 -17.67 -7.95
C GLY A 70 6.20 -18.51 -8.61
N GLU A 71 5.04 -18.67 -7.96
CA GLU A 71 3.92 -19.43 -8.50
C GLU A 71 2.90 -18.51 -9.19
N PRO A 72 2.29 -18.95 -10.31
CA PRO A 72 1.26 -18.18 -11.00
C PRO A 72 0.09 -17.83 -10.07
N LEU A 73 -0.23 -16.54 -9.97
CA LEU A 73 -1.33 -16.02 -9.17
C LEU A 73 -2.53 -15.69 -10.08
N ARG A 74 -3.64 -16.38 -9.84
CA ARG A 74 -4.92 -16.09 -10.50
C ARG A 74 -5.92 -15.62 -9.47
N LEU A 75 -6.40 -14.39 -9.63
CA LEU A 75 -7.41 -13.79 -8.78
C LEU A 75 -8.66 -13.52 -9.60
N SER A 76 -9.79 -14.02 -9.12
CA SER A 76 -11.10 -13.83 -9.74
C SER A 76 -11.98 -12.87 -8.93
N SER A 77 -11.57 -12.59 -7.70
CA SER A 77 -12.31 -11.73 -6.76
C SER A 77 -11.39 -11.15 -5.69
N PRO A 78 -11.80 -10.07 -5.01
CA PRO A 78 -11.08 -9.55 -3.84
C PRO A 78 -10.90 -10.58 -2.72
N GLN A 79 -11.86 -11.50 -2.54
CA GLN A 79 -11.78 -12.58 -1.55
C GLN A 79 -10.62 -13.53 -1.84
N ASP A 80 -10.29 -13.75 -3.12
CA ASP A 80 -9.14 -14.61 -3.46
C ASP A 80 -7.82 -13.92 -3.08
N ALA A 81 -7.73 -12.59 -3.21
CA ALA A 81 -6.57 -11.82 -2.74
C ALA A 81 -6.44 -11.89 -1.21
N LEU A 82 -7.53 -11.72 -0.47
CA LEU A 82 -7.54 -11.85 0.99
C LEU A 82 -7.09 -13.24 1.45
N LYS A 83 -7.53 -14.33 0.79
CA LYS A 83 -7.06 -15.71 1.07
C LYS A 83 -5.56 -15.88 0.82
N LYS A 84 -4.96 -15.03 -0.01
CA LYS A 84 -3.51 -15.00 -0.28
C LYS A 84 -2.78 -13.99 0.61
N ASN A 85 -3.47 -13.40 1.58
CA ASN A 85 -2.93 -12.36 2.48
C ASN A 85 -2.44 -11.11 1.70
N ILE A 86 -3.10 -10.78 0.59
CA ILE A 86 -2.94 -9.53 -0.15
C ILE A 86 -4.10 -8.62 0.27
N VAL A 87 -3.79 -7.53 0.95
CA VAL A 87 -4.79 -6.66 1.57
C VAL A 87 -4.60 -5.23 1.10
N LEU A 88 -5.69 -4.57 0.73
CA LEU A 88 -5.72 -3.16 0.35
C LEU A 88 -6.42 -2.35 1.44
N VAL A 89 -5.78 -1.28 1.88
CA VAL A 89 -6.41 -0.17 2.60
C VAL A 89 -6.67 0.93 1.56
N PRO A 90 -7.92 1.14 1.13
CA PRO A 90 -8.24 2.12 0.11
C PRO A 90 -8.20 3.54 0.67
N GLN A 91 -8.12 4.53 -0.23
CA GLN A 91 -8.18 5.95 0.11
C GLN A 91 -9.51 6.35 0.77
N GLU A 92 -10.64 5.81 0.26
CA GLU A 92 -11.94 6.02 0.88
C GLU A 92 -12.21 4.99 1.98
N LEU A 93 -12.55 5.47 3.17
CA LEU A 93 -12.80 4.62 4.33
C LEU A 93 -14.15 3.92 4.20
N ASN A 94 -14.13 2.60 4.06
CA ASN A 94 -15.32 1.76 4.01
C ASN A 94 -15.74 1.31 5.43
N LEU A 95 -15.91 2.27 6.34
CA LEU A 95 -16.31 1.99 7.72
C LEU A 95 -17.83 2.14 7.88
N ILE A 96 -18.41 1.37 8.80
CA ILE A 96 -19.81 1.49 9.20
C ILE A 96 -19.90 2.52 10.34
N PRO A 97 -20.40 3.74 10.11
CA PRO A 97 -20.30 4.85 11.06
C PRO A 97 -20.95 4.58 12.42
N GLU A 98 -22.07 3.85 12.42
CA GLU A 98 -22.86 3.54 13.62
C GLU A 98 -22.30 2.35 14.41
N ALA A 99 -21.51 1.50 13.79
CA ALA A 99 -20.87 0.36 14.43
C ALA A 99 -19.66 0.80 15.27
N SER A 100 -19.38 0.03 16.29
CA SER A 100 -18.21 0.25 17.16
C SER A 100 -16.88 0.06 16.42
N VAL A 101 -15.80 0.54 17.03
CA VAL A 101 -14.43 0.31 16.55
C VAL A 101 -14.16 -1.19 16.39
N THR A 102 -14.52 -2.00 17.40
CA THR A 102 -14.34 -3.46 17.34
C THR A 102 -15.12 -4.11 16.21
N GLU A 103 -16.37 -3.72 15.99
CA GLU A 103 -17.19 -4.24 14.90
C GLU A 103 -16.58 -3.91 13.53
N ASN A 104 -16.09 -2.68 13.35
CA ASN A 104 -15.41 -2.29 12.12
C ASN A 104 -14.10 -3.04 11.91
N ILE A 105 -13.28 -3.24 12.96
CA ILE A 105 -12.01 -3.97 12.85
C ILE A 105 -12.26 -5.43 12.44
N PHE A 106 -13.27 -6.10 12.99
CA PHE A 106 -13.49 -7.52 12.74
C PHE A 106 -14.64 -7.81 11.78
N LEU A 107 -15.13 -6.81 11.05
CA LEU A 107 -16.19 -6.99 10.06
C LEU A 107 -15.80 -8.07 9.03
N GLY A 108 -16.58 -9.15 8.96
CA GLY A 108 -16.30 -10.30 8.08
C GLY A 108 -15.20 -11.24 8.58
N ASN A 109 -14.65 -11.01 9.78
CA ASN A 109 -13.62 -11.85 10.41
C ASN A 109 -13.84 -11.96 11.93
N GLU A 110 -15.13 -12.06 12.33
CA GLU A 110 -15.56 -12.04 13.73
C GLU A 110 -15.10 -13.29 14.49
N PHE A 111 -14.71 -13.11 15.75
CA PHE A 111 -14.49 -14.25 16.66
C PHE A 111 -15.83 -14.82 17.11
N CYS A 112 -16.10 -16.06 16.76
CA CYS A 112 -17.33 -16.75 17.16
C CYS A 112 -17.04 -17.88 18.16
N ALA A 113 -17.87 -17.96 19.20
CA ALA A 113 -17.91 -19.06 20.17
C ALA A 113 -19.35 -19.56 20.30
N LYS A 114 -19.56 -20.87 20.08
CA LYS A 114 -20.89 -21.51 20.18
C LYS A 114 -21.98 -20.82 19.32
N GLY A 115 -21.61 -20.32 18.13
CA GLY A 115 -22.53 -19.66 17.20
C GLY A 115 -22.87 -18.21 17.52
N MET A 116 -22.24 -17.61 18.52
CA MET A 116 -22.38 -16.18 18.88
C MET A 116 -21.03 -15.50 18.82
N ILE A 117 -21.02 -14.16 18.61
CA ILE A 117 -19.80 -13.37 18.62
C ILE A 117 -19.22 -13.32 20.04
N ASP A 118 -17.93 -13.61 20.15
CA ASP A 118 -17.16 -13.47 21.39
C ASP A 118 -16.66 -12.03 21.51
N TRP A 119 -17.51 -11.16 22.05
CA TRP A 119 -17.21 -9.73 22.22
C TRP A 119 -16.00 -9.47 23.10
N LYS A 120 -15.82 -10.27 24.16
CA LYS A 120 -14.68 -10.09 25.08
C LYS A 120 -13.37 -10.27 24.33
N LYS A 121 -13.25 -11.39 23.62
CA LYS A 121 -12.08 -11.70 22.80
C LYS A 121 -11.88 -10.68 21.69
N SER A 122 -12.97 -10.26 21.02
CA SER A 122 -12.93 -9.26 19.96
C SER A 122 -12.40 -7.91 20.47
N HIS A 123 -12.88 -7.44 21.61
CA HIS A 123 -12.39 -6.19 22.22
C HIS A 123 -10.92 -6.27 22.64
N GLU A 124 -10.49 -7.39 23.23
CA GLU A 124 -9.08 -7.60 23.60
C GLU A 124 -8.19 -7.55 22.35
N LYS A 125 -8.58 -8.26 21.29
CA LYS A 125 -7.82 -8.28 20.04
C LYS A 125 -7.84 -6.94 19.30
N ALA A 126 -8.94 -6.20 19.33
CA ALA A 126 -9.00 -4.84 18.77
C ALA A 126 -7.98 -3.91 19.44
N LYS A 127 -7.90 -3.96 20.78
CA LYS A 127 -6.90 -3.19 21.54
C LYS A 127 -5.47 -3.58 21.19
N GLU A 128 -5.20 -4.89 21.03
CA GLU A 128 -3.86 -5.36 20.61
C GLU A 128 -3.47 -4.81 19.24
N LEU A 129 -4.38 -4.85 18.24
CA LEU A 129 -4.12 -4.32 16.90
C LEU A 129 -3.92 -2.80 16.91
N LEU A 130 -4.75 -2.06 17.63
CA LEU A 130 -4.60 -0.61 17.77
C LEU A 130 -3.31 -0.22 18.49
N LYS A 131 -2.87 -1.03 19.46
CA LYS A 131 -1.57 -0.83 20.12
C LYS A 131 -0.39 -1.01 19.17
N VAL A 132 -0.48 -1.93 18.19
CA VAL A 132 0.54 -2.06 17.12
C VAL A 132 0.67 -0.74 16.35
N LEU A 133 -0.45 -0.04 16.13
CA LEU A 133 -0.51 1.26 15.45
C LEU A 133 -0.24 2.46 16.39
N ASN A 134 0.10 2.19 17.65
CA ASN A 134 0.29 3.21 18.70
C ASN A 134 -0.95 4.11 18.91
N VAL A 135 -2.14 3.50 18.81
CA VAL A 135 -3.45 4.16 18.97
C VAL A 135 -4.12 3.65 20.25
N ASP A 136 -4.56 4.59 21.10
CA ASP A 136 -5.33 4.31 22.30
C ASP A 136 -6.70 4.99 22.19
N ILE A 137 -7.74 4.21 21.88
CA ILE A 137 -9.12 4.64 21.77
C ILE A 137 -10.06 3.61 22.39
N ASP A 138 -11.25 4.06 22.83
CA ASP A 138 -12.29 3.16 23.28
C ASP A 138 -12.82 2.30 22.11
N VAL A 139 -12.55 0.99 22.18
CA VAL A 139 -12.94 0.04 21.11
C VAL A 139 -14.44 -0.22 21.04
N THR A 140 -15.22 0.23 22.07
CA THR A 140 -16.68 0.04 22.10
C THR A 140 -17.47 1.22 21.55
N GLN A 141 -16.81 2.38 21.34
CA GLN A 141 -17.48 3.56 20.81
C GLN A 141 -17.76 3.45 19.30
N PRO A 142 -18.85 4.07 18.80
CA PRO A 142 -19.12 4.17 17.36
C PRO A 142 -18.02 4.93 16.62
N VAL A 143 -17.64 4.44 15.43
CA VAL A 143 -16.55 5.01 14.63
C VAL A 143 -16.85 6.46 14.21
N LYS A 144 -18.12 6.84 14.00
CA LYS A 144 -18.50 8.22 13.68
C LYS A 144 -18.08 9.28 14.71
N LYS A 145 -17.76 8.86 15.96
CA LYS A 145 -17.28 9.78 17.00
C LYS A 145 -15.77 10.03 16.93
N LEU A 146 -15.07 9.30 16.08
CA LEU A 146 -13.63 9.43 15.88
C LEU A 146 -13.32 10.52 14.87
N SER A 147 -12.13 11.15 15.01
CA SER A 147 -11.56 11.98 13.94
C SER A 147 -11.26 11.13 12.70
N ALA A 148 -11.14 11.79 11.53
CA ALA A 148 -10.79 11.11 10.29
C ALA A 148 -9.48 10.30 10.42
N ALA A 149 -8.51 10.83 11.16
CA ALA A 149 -7.24 10.16 11.44
C ALA A 149 -7.43 8.84 12.20
N TYR A 150 -8.23 8.83 13.26
CA TYR A 150 -8.51 7.61 14.01
C TYR A 150 -9.37 6.62 13.21
N GLN A 151 -10.28 7.10 12.35
CA GLN A 151 -11.01 6.25 11.40
C GLN A 151 -10.05 5.57 10.42
N GLN A 152 -9.03 6.28 9.93
CA GLN A 152 -7.97 5.71 9.09
C GLN A 152 -7.22 4.60 9.84
N MET A 153 -6.87 4.81 11.11
CA MET A 153 -6.22 3.79 11.93
C MET A 153 -7.08 2.56 12.16
N VAL A 154 -8.40 2.72 12.31
CA VAL A 154 -9.36 1.60 12.39
C VAL A 154 -9.38 0.80 11.09
N SER A 155 -9.36 1.47 9.93
CA SER A 155 -9.30 0.82 8.61
C SER A 155 -7.99 0.02 8.45
N ILE A 156 -6.85 0.58 8.89
CA ILE A 156 -5.57 -0.14 8.87
C ILE A 156 -5.59 -1.33 9.85
N ALA A 157 -6.15 -1.15 11.05
CA ALA A 157 -6.30 -2.24 12.02
C ALA A 157 -7.17 -3.38 11.47
N HIS A 158 -8.25 -3.06 10.72
CA HIS A 158 -9.04 -4.05 10.00
C HIS A 158 -8.18 -4.84 9.01
N ALA A 159 -7.37 -4.17 8.19
CA ALA A 159 -6.47 -4.82 7.25
C ALA A 159 -5.47 -5.77 7.96
N LEU A 160 -4.99 -5.41 9.14
CA LEU A 160 -4.06 -6.23 9.91
C LEU A 160 -4.71 -7.51 10.49
N THR A 161 -6.04 -7.60 10.58
CA THR A 161 -6.73 -8.85 10.99
C THR A 161 -6.45 -10.01 10.05
N TYR A 162 -6.14 -9.73 8.79
CA TYR A 162 -5.81 -10.71 7.76
C TYR A 162 -4.33 -11.14 7.77
N THR A 163 -3.51 -10.64 8.71
CA THR A 163 -2.06 -10.92 8.76
C THR A 163 -1.41 -10.81 7.38
N PRO A 164 -1.38 -9.60 6.79
CA PRO A 164 -1.01 -9.44 5.38
C PRO A 164 0.43 -9.84 5.10
N LYS A 165 0.65 -10.62 4.05
CA LYS A 165 1.95 -10.79 3.40
C LYS A 165 2.29 -9.60 2.50
N VAL A 166 1.24 -9.05 1.87
CA VAL A 166 1.32 -7.84 1.03
C VAL A 166 0.24 -6.87 1.52
N LEU A 167 0.64 -5.70 1.96
CA LEU A 167 -0.23 -4.62 2.42
C LEU A 167 -0.12 -3.44 1.45
N ILE A 168 -1.24 -3.06 0.84
CA ILE A 168 -1.31 -1.91 -0.05
C ILE A 168 -2.00 -0.78 0.71
N LEU A 169 -1.35 0.36 0.80
CA LEU A 169 -1.83 1.56 1.47
C LEU A 169 -2.00 2.66 0.42
N ASP A 170 -3.25 3.03 0.14
CA ASP A 170 -3.57 4.06 -0.85
C ASP A 170 -3.87 5.39 -0.14
N GLU A 171 -2.94 6.34 -0.23
CA GLU A 171 -2.95 7.67 0.41
C GLU A 171 -3.26 7.64 1.92
N PRO A 172 -2.61 6.78 2.73
CA PRO A 172 -3.00 6.56 4.12
C PRO A 172 -2.72 7.76 5.03
N THR A 173 -1.91 8.73 4.60
CA THR A 173 -1.48 9.90 5.39
C THR A 173 -2.28 11.16 5.08
N ALA A 174 -3.15 11.14 4.06
CA ALA A 174 -3.85 12.32 3.54
C ALA A 174 -4.66 13.11 4.59
N VAL A 175 -5.14 12.44 5.64
CA VAL A 175 -5.96 13.04 6.71
C VAL A 175 -5.25 13.08 8.06
N LEU A 176 -3.98 12.66 8.13
CA LEU A 176 -3.21 12.55 9.36
C LEU A 176 -2.45 13.83 9.67
N THR A 177 -2.31 14.15 10.94
CA THR A 177 -1.30 15.11 11.41
C THR A 177 0.10 14.51 11.29
N ASN A 178 1.15 15.34 11.33
CA ASN A 178 2.55 14.86 11.28
C ASN A 178 2.87 13.81 12.36
N ILE A 179 2.31 13.96 13.57
CA ILE A 179 2.52 13.02 14.67
C ILE A 179 1.84 11.67 14.37
N GLU A 180 0.62 11.71 13.84
CA GLU A 180 -0.14 10.50 13.48
C GLU A 180 0.51 9.78 12.28
N ALA A 181 0.99 10.53 11.28
CA ALA A 181 1.74 9.99 10.15
C ALA A 181 3.02 9.29 10.64
N GLN A 182 3.78 9.91 11.56
CA GLN A 182 4.98 9.29 12.12
C GLN A 182 4.66 8.00 12.90
N ASN A 183 3.54 7.94 13.63
CA ASN A 183 3.09 6.72 14.29
C ASN A 183 2.74 5.61 13.28
N LEU A 184 2.12 5.97 12.16
CA LEU A 184 1.85 5.04 11.06
C LEU A 184 3.16 4.52 10.47
N PHE A 185 4.12 5.39 10.13
CA PHE A 185 5.42 4.98 9.58
C PHE A 185 6.18 4.07 10.54
N ASN A 186 6.22 4.39 11.83
CA ASN A 186 6.81 3.51 12.83
C ASN A 186 6.17 2.10 12.83
N SER A 187 4.86 2.03 12.61
CA SER A 187 4.13 0.77 12.52
C SER A 187 4.44 0.03 11.21
N MET A 188 4.55 0.75 10.08
CA MET A 188 4.97 0.19 8.80
C MET A 188 6.38 -0.40 8.89
N HIS A 189 7.33 0.28 9.52
CA HIS A 189 8.68 -0.24 9.72
C HIS A 189 8.69 -1.53 10.55
N ARG A 190 7.88 -1.62 11.62
CA ARG A 190 7.73 -2.86 12.40
C ARG A 190 7.16 -4.01 11.56
N LEU A 191 6.14 -3.76 10.74
CA LEU A 191 5.56 -4.76 9.85
C LEU A 191 6.58 -5.20 8.76
N LYS A 192 7.36 -4.26 8.24
CA LYS A 192 8.48 -4.52 7.33
C LYS A 192 9.50 -5.48 7.98
N GLU A 193 9.92 -5.24 9.21
CA GLU A 193 10.85 -6.10 9.95
C GLU A 193 10.29 -7.52 10.15
N GLN A 194 8.96 -7.66 10.24
CA GLN A 194 8.27 -8.95 10.29
C GLN A 194 8.14 -9.63 8.92
N GLY A 195 8.63 -9.00 7.86
CA GLY A 195 8.64 -9.55 6.50
C GLY A 195 7.44 -9.18 5.63
N THR A 196 6.54 -8.32 6.10
CA THR A 196 5.43 -7.80 5.28
C THR A 196 5.98 -6.94 4.15
N ALA A 197 5.59 -7.23 2.91
CA ALA A 197 5.82 -6.34 1.78
C ALA A 197 4.74 -5.27 1.75
N MET A 198 5.11 -4.02 1.53
CA MET A 198 4.13 -2.93 1.49
C MET A 198 4.24 -2.16 0.19
N VAL A 199 3.07 -1.81 -0.39
CA VAL A 199 2.96 -0.80 -1.44
C VAL A 199 2.40 0.46 -0.80
N PHE A 200 3.15 1.54 -0.89
CA PHE A 200 2.79 2.84 -0.35
C PHE A 200 2.51 3.81 -1.50
N ILE A 201 1.25 4.18 -1.66
CA ILE A 201 0.81 5.12 -2.69
C ILE A 201 0.58 6.46 -2.00
N THR A 202 1.27 7.48 -2.43
CA THR A 202 1.12 8.85 -1.91
C THR A 202 1.53 9.87 -2.98
N HIS A 203 1.05 11.08 -2.84
CA HIS A 203 1.52 12.25 -3.58
C HIS A 203 2.50 13.12 -2.75
N HIS A 204 2.73 12.76 -1.48
CA HIS A 204 3.67 13.42 -0.57
C HIS A 204 5.09 12.88 -0.79
N LEU A 205 5.85 13.50 -1.68
CA LEU A 205 7.16 12.99 -2.10
C LEU A 205 8.22 13.01 -0.97
N ASP A 206 8.05 13.85 0.05
CA ASP A 206 8.92 13.85 1.23
C ASP A 206 8.76 12.53 2.01
N GLU A 207 7.52 12.07 2.22
CA GLU A 207 7.25 10.79 2.85
C GLU A 207 7.87 9.62 2.06
N VAL A 208 7.80 9.69 0.72
CA VAL A 208 8.42 8.68 -0.16
C VAL A 208 9.92 8.61 0.06
N MET A 209 10.59 9.77 0.09
CA MET A 209 12.05 9.84 0.25
C MET A 209 12.54 9.39 1.62
N GLU A 210 11.74 9.62 2.67
CA GLU A 210 12.14 9.33 4.06
C GLU A 210 11.76 7.90 4.49
N GLU A 211 10.63 7.35 4.00
CA GLU A 211 10.00 6.20 4.60
C GLU A 211 10.03 4.93 3.71
N THR A 212 10.52 5.03 2.45
CA THR A 212 10.46 3.90 1.52
C THR A 212 11.83 3.41 1.07
N ASP A 213 11.90 2.14 0.68
CA ASP A 213 13.14 1.50 0.25
C ASP A 213 13.32 1.58 -1.27
N ARG A 214 12.22 1.58 -2.00
CA ARG A 214 12.19 1.54 -3.45
C ARG A 214 11.02 2.33 -4.00
N ILE A 215 11.19 2.86 -5.18
CA ILE A 215 10.19 3.69 -5.85
C ILE A 215 9.95 3.13 -7.25
N THR A 216 8.68 2.99 -7.60
CA THR A 216 8.22 2.82 -8.99
C THR A 216 7.50 4.08 -9.42
N ILE A 217 7.98 4.69 -10.50
CA ILE A 217 7.38 5.88 -11.11
C ILE A 217 6.53 5.44 -12.29
N MET A 218 5.25 5.79 -12.26
CA MET A 218 4.32 5.55 -13.35
C MET A 218 3.88 6.85 -14.02
N LYS A 219 3.67 6.77 -15.33
CA LYS A 219 3.12 7.86 -16.13
C LYS A 219 2.34 7.31 -17.32
N ASP A 220 1.16 7.86 -17.59
CA ASP A 220 0.32 7.55 -18.76
C ASP A 220 0.15 6.04 -19.00
N GLY A 221 -0.05 5.28 -17.92
CA GLY A 221 -0.23 3.82 -17.94
C GLY A 221 1.05 3.02 -18.18
N GLN A 222 2.22 3.64 -18.11
CA GLN A 222 3.51 2.98 -18.30
C GLN A 222 4.40 3.11 -17.07
N LEU A 223 5.32 2.16 -16.90
CA LEU A 223 6.41 2.27 -15.95
C LEU A 223 7.50 3.14 -16.54
N VAL A 224 7.83 4.25 -15.89
CA VAL A 224 8.93 5.14 -16.27
C VAL A 224 10.24 4.64 -15.71
N GLU A 225 10.25 4.29 -14.41
CA GLU A 225 11.46 3.80 -13.73
C GLU A 225 11.09 3.05 -12.44
N GLU A 226 11.94 2.07 -12.07
CA GLU A 226 11.98 1.44 -10.75
C GLU A 226 13.41 1.51 -10.21
N VAL A 227 13.59 2.19 -9.07
CA VAL A 227 14.91 2.40 -8.45
C VAL A 227 14.84 2.29 -6.92
N PRO A 228 15.96 1.97 -6.22
CA PRO A 228 16.08 2.19 -4.80
C PRO A 228 15.87 3.68 -4.47
N THR A 229 15.19 3.99 -3.37
CA THR A 229 14.93 5.38 -2.95
C THR A 229 16.23 6.17 -2.77
N SER A 230 17.29 5.49 -2.32
CA SER A 230 18.62 6.10 -2.13
C SER A 230 19.34 6.49 -3.43
N GLU A 231 18.86 6.06 -4.59
CA GLU A 231 19.49 6.29 -5.90
C GLU A 231 18.79 7.38 -6.73
N ILE A 232 17.77 8.02 -6.21
CA ILE A 232 17.01 9.09 -6.88
C ILE A 232 16.81 10.29 -5.97
N THR A 233 16.78 11.49 -6.55
CA THR A 233 16.42 12.72 -5.82
C THR A 233 14.94 13.07 -6.00
N LYS A 234 14.41 13.91 -5.12
CA LYS A 234 13.03 14.40 -5.21
C LYS A 234 12.79 15.16 -6.53
N GLU A 235 13.77 15.96 -6.97
CA GLU A 235 13.71 16.74 -8.21
C GLU A 235 13.68 15.83 -9.45
N GLU A 236 14.48 14.78 -9.46
CA GLU A 236 14.48 13.76 -10.53
C GLU A 236 13.14 13.03 -10.59
N MET A 237 12.60 12.64 -9.42
CA MET A 237 11.29 11.99 -9.32
C MET A 237 10.18 12.89 -9.88
N ILE A 238 10.10 14.16 -9.47
CA ILE A 238 9.14 15.13 -10.01
C ILE A 238 9.26 15.25 -11.52
N THR A 239 10.49 15.34 -12.03
CA THR A 239 10.73 15.50 -13.46
C THR A 239 10.28 14.28 -14.25
N LYS A 240 10.55 13.08 -13.75
CA LYS A 240 10.12 11.82 -14.39
C LYS A 240 8.61 11.66 -14.35
N MET A 241 7.96 12.03 -13.25
CA MET A 241 6.49 12.05 -13.15
C MET A 241 5.88 13.01 -14.17
N ALA A 242 6.40 14.23 -14.30
CA ALA A 242 5.92 15.24 -15.26
C ALA A 242 6.30 14.90 -16.72
N GLY A 243 7.24 13.99 -16.97
CA GLY A 243 7.71 13.61 -18.30
C GLY A 243 8.53 14.70 -19.01
N LYS A 244 9.06 15.66 -18.29
CA LYS A 244 10.02 16.62 -18.81
C LYS A 244 11.39 15.97 -18.82
N LYS A 245 12.12 16.02 -19.94
CA LYS A 245 13.54 15.64 -19.98
C LYS A 245 14.30 16.62 -19.10
N VAL A 246 14.94 16.14 -18.02
CA VAL A 246 15.90 16.95 -17.25
C VAL A 246 17.09 17.18 -18.18
N ASN A 247 17.30 18.40 -18.63
CA ASN A 247 18.62 18.83 -19.03
C ASN A 247 19.43 18.98 -17.73
N VAL A 248 20.12 17.93 -17.33
CA VAL A 248 21.15 18.00 -16.30
C VAL A 248 22.28 18.83 -16.89
N ALA A 249 22.20 20.15 -16.70
CA ALA A 249 23.36 21.00 -16.83
C ALA A 249 24.30 20.58 -15.69
N LYS A 250 25.38 19.86 -16.02
CA LYS A 250 26.51 19.64 -15.13
C LYS A 250 26.97 21.02 -14.64
N GLN A 251 26.63 21.38 -13.41
CA GLN A 251 27.31 22.46 -12.73
C GLN A 251 28.76 22.01 -12.49
N ASP A 252 29.62 22.44 -13.41
CA ASP A 252 31.07 22.39 -13.26
C ASP A 252 31.44 23.06 -11.93
N ARG A 253 31.92 22.22 -11.00
CA ARG A 253 32.72 22.71 -9.87
C ARG A 253 34.02 23.24 -10.46
N LYS A 254 34.06 24.51 -10.84
CA LYS A 254 35.32 25.26 -11.04
C LYS A 254 35.61 26.09 -9.80
N SER A 255 36.56 25.57 -9.06
CA SER A 255 37.61 26.29 -8.28
C SER A 255 37.49 27.81 -8.21
N VAL A 256 37.41 28.32 -6.99
CA VAL A 256 37.92 29.62 -6.65
C VAL A 256 39.26 29.42 -5.95
N VAL A 257 40.27 30.01 -6.56
CA VAL A 257 41.61 30.24 -6.04
C VAL A 257 41.59 31.16 -4.83
#